data_fd3e3675e694562c83a491829190db47
#
_entry.id   fd3e3675e694562c83a491829190db47
#
_cell.length_a   1.000
_cell.length_b   1.000
_cell.length_c   1.000
_cell.angle_alpha   90.00
_cell.angle_beta   90.00
_cell.angle_gamma   90.00
#
_symmetry.space_group_name_H-M   'P 1'
#
loop_
_entity.id
_entity.type
_entity.pdbx_description
1 polymer ?
#
loop_
_entity_poly.entity_id
_entity_poly.type
_entity_poly.pdbx_seq_one_letter_code
_entity_poly.pdbx_strand_id
1 'polypeptide(L)'
;MKSLDSEQQHIFVETNNIRLHCVSQGEGELVILLHGFPEFWYSWRHQIPALARHFKVVVPDLRGYNDSDKPESGYDLDTLSADIRGLIDRLGYTKAHIVGHDWGGAIAWHLAQKFPEKLNRLAILNAPHPQRFVQEMASNLDQLRRSWYVLAFQVPGIPEWLIRQNLKDFVHNVFQGQAIRKGAFSAEEAQIYQAALEKPGVLNAAINYYRQMFHPQRMWNLGQKWEMVNVPTLVLWGEEDAFLSHKLVEGLDRLITAPFKLKLVPNCGHWIQQEAPQTVNRELLSFLRNSSPSLALG
;
A
#
# COMPACT_ATOMS: atom_id res chain seq x y z
N MET A 1 31.26 16.27 -7.68
CA MET A 1 30.00 15.62 -8.04
C MET A 1 30.06 14.22 -7.45
N LYS A 2 29.36 13.97 -6.30
CA LYS A 2 29.18 12.62 -5.78
C LYS A 2 28.31 11.87 -6.79
N SER A 3 28.63 10.62 -7.08
CA SER A 3 27.86 9.76 -7.98
C SER A 3 26.40 9.69 -7.50
N LEU A 4 25.46 10.08 -8.35
CA LEU A 4 24.03 10.16 -8.07
C LEU A 4 23.33 8.78 -8.00
N ASP A 5 24.08 7.70 -8.09
CA ASP A 5 23.58 6.32 -7.97
C ASP A 5 24.01 5.74 -6.62
N SER A 6 23.28 6.15 -5.55
CA SER A 6 23.33 5.36 -4.33
C SER A 6 22.75 3.98 -4.64
N GLU A 7 23.55 2.96 -4.44
CA GLU A 7 23.16 1.56 -4.68
C GLU A 7 21.98 1.19 -3.76
N GLN A 8 21.04 0.39 -4.26
CA GLN A 8 19.97 -0.15 -3.44
C GLN A 8 20.56 -1.04 -2.34
N GLN A 9 20.16 -0.78 -1.11
CA GLN A 9 20.61 -1.54 0.05
C GLN A 9 19.46 -2.36 0.62
N HIS A 10 19.70 -3.65 0.84
CA HIS A 10 18.79 -4.52 1.56
C HIS A 10 19.16 -4.52 3.04
N ILE A 11 18.24 -4.07 3.88
CA ILE A 11 18.44 -3.95 5.33
C ILE A 11 17.33 -4.69 6.07
N PHE A 12 17.61 -5.10 7.30
CA PHE A 12 16.59 -5.63 8.21
C PHE A 12 16.43 -4.69 9.40
N VAL A 13 15.18 -4.35 9.73
CA VAL A 13 14.85 -3.44 10.83
C VAL A 13 13.91 -4.16 11.80
N GLU A 14 14.31 -4.22 13.07
CA GLU A 14 13.46 -4.73 14.13
C GLU A 14 12.48 -3.66 14.59
N THR A 15 11.19 -3.94 14.54
CA THR A 15 10.11 -3.06 14.96
C THR A 15 8.92 -3.88 15.45
N ASN A 16 8.23 -3.41 16.49
CA ASN A 16 6.99 -4.02 16.97
C ASN A 16 7.04 -5.57 17.08
N ASN A 17 8.14 -6.09 17.63
CA ASN A 17 8.44 -7.51 17.80
C ASN A 17 8.48 -8.35 16.50
N ILE A 18 8.80 -7.73 15.39
CA ILE A 18 9.11 -8.42 14.14
C ILE A 18 10.34 -7.79 13.49
N ARG A 19 10.95 -8.54 12.59
CA ARG A 19 12.01 -8.08 11.72
C ARG A 19 11.45 -7.85 10.31
N LEU A 20 11.46 -6.60 9.85
CA LEU A 20 11.08 -6.22 8.49
C LEU A 20 12.32 -6.20 7.60
N HIS A 21 12.25 -6.87 6.47
CA HIS A 21 13.16 -6.64 5.36
C HIS A 21 12.76 -5.34 4.66
N CYS A 22 13.73 -4.49 4.35
CA CYS A 22 13.49 -3.22 3.67
C CYS A 22 14.52 -3.01 2.57
N VAL A 23 14.08 -2.47 1.45
CA VAL A 23 14.96 -1.91 0.43
C VAL A 23 15.08 -0.41 0.67
N SER A 24 16.31 0.10 0.69
CA SER A 24 16.62 1.48 1.01
C SER A 24 17.53 2.11 -0.04
N GLN A 25 17.21 3.35 -0.46
CA GLN A 25 18.02 4.12 -1.41
C GLN A 25 17.88 5.62 -1.16
N GLY A 26 18.92 6.42 -1.48
CA GLY A 26 18.90 7.87 -1.37
C GLY A 26 19.12 8.39 0.04
N GLU A 27 19.05 9.73 0.19
CA GLU A 27 19.28 10.46 1.43
C GLU A 27 18.27 11.61 1.54
N GLY A 28 18.10 12.18 2.75
CA GLY A 28 17.22 13.32 3.01
C GLY A 28 15.97 12.97 3.81
N GLU A 29 14.84 13.62 3.53
CA GLU A 29 13.57 13.33 4.18
C GLU A 29 13.09 11.91 3.87
N LEU A 30 12.53 11.24 4.88
CA LEU A 30 12.10 9.84 4.74
C LEU A 30 10.79 9.74 3.95
N VAL A 31 10.81 8.87 2.93
CA VAL A 31 9.62 8.38 2.21
C VAL A 31 9.52 6.88 2.39
N ILE A 32 8.41 6.39 2.91
CA ILE A 32 8.12 4.96 3.02
C ILE A 32 7.06 4.58 1.98
N LEU A 33 7.34 3.53 1.19
CA LEU A 33 6.45 3.01 0.16
C LEU A 33 5.91 1.65 0.61
N LEU A 34 4.58 1.55 0.79
CA LEU A 34 3.88 0.37 1.30
C LEU A 34 3.16 -0.33 0.16
N HIS A 35 3.51 -1.59 -0.10
CA HIS A 35 2.91 -2.42 -1.15
C HIS A 35 1.59 -3.06 -0.71
N GLY A 36 0.87 -3.67 -1.66
CA GLY A 36 -0.36 -4.40 -1.41
C GLY A 36 -0.26 -5.91 -1.56
N PHE A 37 -1.41 -6.55 -1.78
CA PHE A 37 -1.55 -7.97 -2.05
C PHE A 37 -1.61 -8.23 -3.56
N PRO A 38 -0.93 -9.22 -4.10
CA PRO A 38 0.08 -10.09 -3.50
C PRO A 38 1.51 -9.65 -3.85
N GLU A 39 1.84 -8.42 -3.51
CA GLU A 39 3.09 -7.75 -3.86
C GLU A 39 4.16 -7.89 -2.77
N PHE A 40 5.30 -7.19 -2.99
CA PHE A 40 6.40 -6.98 -2.05
C PHE A 40 7.20 -5.75 -2.50
N TRP A 41 8.33 -5.40 -1.88
CA TRP A 41 9.10 -4.19 -2.20
C TRP A 41 9.31 -3.95 -3.70
N TYR A 42 9.40 -5.00 -4.51
CA TYR A 42 9.66 -4.93 -5.95
C TYR A 42 8.55 -4.22 -6.74
N SER A 43 7.35 -4.11 -6.18
CA SER A 43 6.26 -3.37 -6.80
C SER A 43 6.59 -1.88 -6.99
N TRP A 44 7.54 -1.37 -6.21
CA TRP A 44 8.00 0.02 -6.24
C TRP A 44 9.29 0.24 -7.04
N ARG A 45 9.74 -0.76 -7.82
CA ARG A 45 11.00 -0.72 -8.59
C ARG A 45 11.16 0.50 -9.50
N HIS A 46 10.05 1.06 -9.99
CA HIS A 46 10.04 2.25 -10.83
C HIS A 46 10.01 3.57 -10.03
N GLN A 47 9.52 3.54 -8.80
CA GLN A 47 9.42 4.71 -7.92
C GLN A 47 10.69 4.92 -7.11
N ILE A 48 11.32 3.84 -6.66
CA ILE A 48 12.55 3.89 -5.85
C ILE A 48 13.60 4.79 -6.49
N PRO A 49 14.10 4.55 -7.72
CA PRO A 49 15.17 5.37 -8.30
C PRO A 49 14.74 6.81 -8.61
N ALA A 50 13.45 7.03 -8.89
CA ALA A 50 12.93 8.36 -9.19
C ALA A 50 12.89 9.24 -7.91
N LEU A 51 12.42 8.67 -6.80
CA LEU A 51 12.28 9.38 -5.52
C LEU A 51 13.62 9.49 -4.78
N ALA A 52 14.50 8.48 -4.89
CA ALA A 52 15.79 8.44 -4.20
C ALA A 52 16.75 9.57 -4.60
N ARG A 53 16.50 10.24 -5.71
CA ARG A 53 17.25 11.45 -6.11
C ARG A 53 17.00 12.64 -5.18
N HIS A 54 15.93 12.59 -4.38
CA HIS A 54 15.46 13.72 -3.58
C HIS A 54 15.14 13.35 -2.13
N PHE A 55 15.00 12.06 -1.82
CA PHE A 55 14.52 11.55 -0.56
C PHE A 55 15.32 10.33 -0.11
N LYS A 56 15.31 10.05 1.18
CA LYS A 56 15.61 8.73 1.70
C LYS A 56 14.38 7.85 1.49
N VAL A 57 14.44 6.96 0.51
CA VAL A 57 13.35 6.02 0.20
C VAL A 57 13.58 4.72 0.95
N VAL A 58 12.56 4.23 1.65
CA VAL A 58 12.56 2.94 2.32
C VAL A 58 11.29 2.18 1.94
N VAL A 59 11.45 0.95 1.49
CA VAL A 59 10.37 0.09 1.02
C VAL A 59 10.40 -1.21 1.81
N PRO A 60 9.59 -1.34 2.87
CA PRO A 60 9.50 -2.59 3.61
C PRO A 60 8.74 -3.65 2.80
N ASP A 61 9.17 -4.91 2.92
CA ASP A 61 8.24 -6.01 2.82
C ASP A 61 7.35 -5.97 4.05
N LEU A 62 6.05 -5.83 3.87
CA LEU A 62 5.12 -5.77 4.99
C LEU A 62 5.16 -7.06 5.82
N ARG A 63 4.72 -7.01 7.07
CA ARG A 63 4.56 -8.19 7.94
C ARG A 63 3.95 -9.34 7.17
N GLY A 64 4.58 -10.52 7.18
CA GLY A 64 4.10 -11.70 6.49
C GLY A 64 4.53 -11.85 5.02
N TYR A 65 5.13 -10.84 4.43
CA TYR A 65 5.54 -10.87 3.01
C TYR A 65 7.03 -11.11 2.84
N ASN A 66 7.38 -11.74 1.72
CA ASN A 66 8.72 -11.98 1.20
C ASN A 66 9.76 -12.36 2.28
N ASP A 67 10.70 -11.47 2.62
CA ASP A 67 11.78 -11.73 3.59
C ASP A 67 11.51 -11.18 5.01
N SER A 68 10.40 -10.49 5.21
CA SER A 68 9.95 -10.10 6.55
C SER A 68 9.42 -11.28 7.36
N ASP A 69 9.40 -11.14 8.68
CA ASP A 69 8.86 -12.14 9.59
C ASP A 69 7.37 -12.42 9.33
N LYS A 70 6.97 -13.67 9.54
CA LYS A 70 5.63 -14.20 9.27
C LYS A 70 5.03 -14.81 10.54
N PRO A 71 4.69 -13.98 11.55
CA PRO A 71 4.07 -14.47 12.77
C PRO A 71 2.68 -15.07 12.48
N GLU A 72 2.16 -15.89 13.38
CA GLU A 72 0.85 -16.51 13.23
C GLU A 72 -0.33 -15.53 13.34
N SER A 73 -0.10 -14.34 13.96
CA SER A 73 -1.11 -13.31 14.24
C SER A 73 -0.57 -11.90 14.06
N GLY A 74 -1.42 -10.89 14.31
CA GLY A 74 -1.03 -9.48 14.21
C GLY A 74 -1.11 -8.91 12.80
N TYR A 75 -2.07 -9.37 12.03
CA TYR A 75 -2.35 -8.86 10.67
C TYR A 75 -3.46 -7.81 10.63
N ASP A 76 -3.76 -7.27 11.76
CA ASP A 76 -4.72 -6.18 11.93
C ASP A 76 -4.10 -4.79 11.70
N LEU A 77 -4.94 -3.80 11.30
CA LEU A 77 -4.47 -2.46 10.96
C LEU A 77 -3.76 -1.74 12.12
N ASP A 78 -4.15 -1.97 13.37
CA ASP A 78 -3.48 -1.37 14.53
C ASP A 78 -2.06 -1.90 14.65
N THR A 79 -1.88 -3.23 14.55
CA THR A 79 -0.57 -3.88 14.58
C THR A 79 0.28 -3.50 13.36
N LEU A 80 -0.30 -3.55 12.15
CA LEU A 80 0.40 -3.20 10.91
C LEU A 80 0.84 -1.72 10.89
N SER A 81 0.01 -0.82 11.41
CA SER A 81 0.37 0.60 11.55
C SER A 81 1.46 0.82 12.60
N ALA A 82 1.43 0.04 13.70
CA ALA A 82 2.48 0.07 14.71
C ALA A 82 3.84 -0.39 14.16
N ASP A 83 3.85 -1.36 13.23
CA ASP A 83 5.07 -1.77 12.52
C ASP A 83 5.69 -0.60 11.76
N ILE A 84 4.88 0.15 11.01
CA ILE A 84 5.36 1.29 10.21
C ILE A 84 5.76 2.46 11.10
N ARG A 85 4.98 2.76 12.14
CA ARG A 85 5.35 3.79 13.14
C ARG A 85 6.70 3.48 13.76
N GLY A 86 6.88 2.25 14.24
CA GLY A 86 8.14 1.82 14.82
C GLY A 86 9.29 1.80 13.81
N LEU A 87 9.03 1.49 12.53
CA LEU A 87 10.04 1.59 11.46
C LEU A 87 10.55 3.04 11.31
N ILE A 88 9.66 4.04 11.31
CA ILE A 88 10.03 5.46 11.26
C ILE A 88 10.98 5.78 12.41
N ASP A 89 10.62 5.37 13.64
CA ASP A 89 11.40 5.64 14.85
C ASP A 89 12.77 4.94 14.83
N ARG A 90 12.82 3.67 14.38
CA ARG A 90 14.06 2.88 14.28
C ARG A 90 15.02 3.40 13.22
N LEU A 91 14.51 4.02 12.18
CA LEU A 91 15.32 4.69 11.16
C LEU A 91 15.85 6.07 11.62
N GLY A 92 15.48 6.52 12.84
CA GLY A 92 15.94 7.78 13.40
C GLY A 92 15.16 9.02 12.95
N TYR A 93 13.96 8.83 12.36
CA TYR A 93 13.12 9.93 11.92
C TYR A 93 11.93 10.16 12.87
N THR A 94 11.51 11.40 13.00
CA THR A 94 10.30 11.76 13.76
C THR A 94 9.03 11.61 12.94
N LYS A 95 9.15 11.86 11.63
CA LYS A 95 8.05 11.83 10.65
C LYS A 95 8.56 11.28 9.32
N ALA A 96 7.62 10.80 8.51
CA ALA A 96 7.87 10.37 7.14
C ALA A 96 6.77 10.83 6.17
N HIS A 97 7.07 10.86 4.90
CA HIS A 97 6.06 10.78 3.85
C HIS A 97 5.67 9.31 3.68
N ILE A 98 4.37 9.04 3.66
CA ILE A 98 3.85 7.68 3.49
C ILE A 98 3.14 7.58 2.15
N VAL A 99 3.52 6.60 1.36
CA VAL A 99 2.88 6.25 0.09
C VAL A 99 2.40 4.81 0.20
N GLY A 100 1.11 4.56 -0.03
CA GLY A 100 0.55 3.22 0.08
C GLY A 100 -0.29 2.82 -1.12
N HIS A 101 -0.16 1.57 -1.55
CA HIS A 101 -0.96 0.94 -2.58
C HIS A 101 -1.74 -0.24 -1.97
N ASP A 102 -3.02 -0.40 -2.34
CA ASP A 102 -3.88 -1.52 -1.91
C ASP A 102 -3.86 -1.70 -0.38
N TRP A 103 -3.44 -2.85 0.19
CA TRP A 103 -3.29 -3.04 1.64
C TRP A 103 -2.30 -2.07 2.27
N GLY A 104 -1.21 -1.73 1.58
CA GLY A 104 -0.31 -0.67 2.03
C GLY A 104 -0.99 0.68 2.13
N GLY A 105 -1.96 0.95 1.26
CA GLY A 105 -2.83 2.12 1.32
C GLY A 105 -3.81 2.08 2.50
N ALA A 106 -4.40 0.91 2.79
CA ALA A 106 -5.25 0.73 3.97
C ALA A 106 -4.48 0.99 5.28
N ILE A 107 -3.23 0.48 5.36
CA ILE A 107 -2.31 0.76 6.48
C ILE A 107 -2.00 2.26 6.56
N ALA A 108 -1.72 2.90 5.42
CA ALA A 108 -1.39 4.31 5.35
C ALA A 108 -2.56 5.22 5.78
N TRP A 109 -3.79 4.91 5.37
CA TRP A 109 -5.00 5.58 5.86
C TRP A 109 -5.15 5.46 7.38
N HIS A 110 -5.01 4.24 7.90
CA HIS A 110 -5.13 3.99 9.33
C HIS A 110 -4.02 4.71 10.12
N LEU A 111 -2.78 4.68 9.63
CA LEU A 111 -1.67 5.40 10.25
C LEU A 111 -1.92 6.91 10.29
N ALA A 112 -2.47 7.49 9.21
CA ALA A 112 -2.79 8.92 9.15
C ALA A 112 -3.93 9.34 10.09
N GLN A 113 -4.85 8.44 10.39
CA GLN A 113 -5.92 8.68 11.36
C GLN A 113 -5.42 8.56 12.81
N LYS A 114 -4.62 7.53 13.11
CA LYS A 114 -4.19 7.20 14.47
C LYS A 114 -2.93 7.94 14.93
N PHE A 115 -2.02 8.23 13.99
CA PHE A 115 -0.71 8.81 14.27
C PHE A 115 -0.36 9.94 13.28
N PRO A 116 -1.25 10.96 13.12
CA PRO A 116 -1.02 12.04 12.15
C PRO A 116 0.29 12.80 12.40
N GLU A 117 0.78 12.81 13.65
CA GLU A 117 2.04 13.43 14.03
C GLU A 117 3.27 12.72 13.44
N LYS A 118 3.11 11.48 12.96
CA LYS A 118 4.18 10.70 12.30
C LYS A 118 4.26 10.94 10.79
N LEU A 119 3.30 11.66 10.22
CA LEU A 119 3.25 11.88 8.78
C LEU A 119 3.57 13.34 8.42
N ASN A 120 4.41 13.51 7.39
CA ASN A 120 4.54 14.79 6.70
C ASN A 120 3.45 14.94 5.62
N ARG A 121 3.27 13.89 4.81
CA ARG A 121 2.31 13.82 3.70
C ARG A 121 1.87 12.38 3.51
N LEU A 122 0.66 12.22 2.98
CA LEU A 122 0.07 10.93 2.66
C LEU A 122 -0.21 10.86 1.15
N ALA A 123 0.26 9.80 0.48
CA ALA A 123 -0.13 9.51 -0.90
C ALA A 123 -0.73 8.10 -0.97
N ILE A 124 -1.89 7.99 -1.58
CA ILE A 124 -2.65 6.74 -1.70
C ILE A 124 -2.83 6.40 -3.18
N LEU A 125 -2.52 5.16 -3.52
CA LEU A 125 -2.65 4.60 -4.86
C LEU A 125 -3.64 3.44 -4.80
N ASN A 126 -4.75 3.53 -5.53
CA ASN A 126 -5.77 2.48 -5.65
C ASN A 126 -6.06 1.74 -4.32
N ALA A 127 -6.33 2.52 -3.26
CA ALA A 127 -6.72 2.00 -1.96
C ALA A 127 -7.84 2.85 -1.35
N PRO A 128 -8.99 2.26 -1.04
CA PRO A 128 -10.12 3.01 -0.51
C PRO A 128 -9.87 3.45 0.92
N HIS A 129 -10.43 4.61 1.27
CA HIS A 129 -10.59 4.94 2.68
C HIS A 129 -11.48 3.90 3.37
N PRO A 130 -11.12 3.37 4.55
CA PRO A 130 -11.86 2.28 5.19
C PRO A 130 -13.37 2.54 5.32
N GLN A 131 -13.77 3.76 5.69
CA GLN A 131 -15.18 4.14 5.76
C GLN A 131 -15.89 4.01 4.40
N ARG A 132 -15.27 4.49 3.32
CA ARG A 132 -15.84 4.40 1.98
C ARG A 132 -15.95 2.95 1.51
N PHE A 133 -14.95 2.14 1.82
CA PHE A 133 -14.99 0.72 1.48
C PHE A 133 -16.17 0.01 2.16
N VAL A 134 -16.38 0.23 3.46
CA VAL A 134 -17.51 -0.36 4.20
C VAL A 134 -18.85 0.12 3.63
N GLN A 135 -18.99 1.40 3.32
CA GLN A 135 -20.23 1.96 2.74
C GLN A 135 -20.55 1.34 1.38
N GLU A 136 -19.54 1.27 0.48
CA GLU A 136 -19.71 0.70 -0.86
C GLU A 136 -19.97 -0.81 -0.82
N MET A 137 -19.29 -1.54 0.06
CA MET A 137 -19.56 -2.98 0.25
C MET A 137 -21.01 -3.25 0.71
N ALA A 138 -21.60 -2.35 1.51
CA ALA A 138 -22.96 -2.49 2.02
C ALA A 138 -24.04 -2.06 1.01
N SER A 139 -23.74 -1.15 0.07
CA SER A 139 -24.75 -0.49 -0.77
C SER A 139 -24.54 -0.69 -2.29
N ASN A 140 -23.36 -1.16 -2.73
CA ASN A 140 -23.01 -1.24 -4.14
C ASN A 140 -22.73 -2.70 -4.56
N LEU A 141 -23.68 -3.28 -5.32
CA LEU A 141 -23.57 -4.66 -5.82
C LEU A 141 -22.37 -4.85 -6.76
N ASP A 142 -21.94 -3.82 -7.51
CA ASP A 142 -20.76 -3.91 -8.36
C ASP A 142 -19.51 -4.07 -7.51
N GLN A 143 -19.35 -3.27 -6.46
CA GLN A 143 -18.22 -3.40 -5.53
C GLN A 143 -18.23 -4.76 -4.82
N LEU A 144 -19.39 -5.23 -4.39
CA LEU A 144 -19.50 -6.54 -3.75
C LEU A 144 -19.07 -7.68 -4.70
N ARG A 145 -19.44 -7.59 -5.99
CA ARG A 145 -18.99 -8.55 -7.00
C ARG A 145 -17.49 -8.50 -7.24
N ARG A 146 -16.91 -7.29 -7.32
CA ARG A 146 -15.45 -7.11 -7.49
C ARG A 146 -14.66 -7.65 -6.30
N SER A 147 -15.24 -7.60 -5.12
CA SER A 147 -14.62 -8.03 -3.85
C SER A 147 -15.00 -9.46 -3.43
N TRP A 148 -15.56 -10.31 -4.32
CA TRP A 148 -15.99 -11.67 -4.01
C TRP A 148 -14.89 -12.52 -3.35
N TYR A 149 -13.64 -12.34 -3.79
CA TYR A 149 -12.48 -13.08 -3.28
C TYR A 149 -12.20 -12.77 -1.79
N VAL A 150 -12.57 -11.60 -1.30
CA VAL A 150 -12.45 -11.23 0.12
C VAL A 150 -13.28 -12.17 0.99
N LEU A 151 -14.48 -12.54 0.53
CA LEU A 151 -15.34 -13.53 1.19
C LEU A 151 -14.78 -14.95 1.04
N ALA A 152 -14.25 -15.30 -0.13
CA ALA A 152 -13.63 -16.61 -0.37
C ALA A 152 -12.42 -16.83 0.56
N PHE A 153 -11.63 -15.79 0.82
CA PHE A 153 -10.47 -15.83 1.71
C PHE A 153 -10.84 -16.05 3.19
N GLN A 154 -12.11 -15.90 3.58
CA GLN A 154 -12.55 -16.21 4.95
C GLN A 154 -12.54 -17.72 5.23
N VAL A 155 -12.57 -18.58 4.22
CA VAL A 155 -12.56 -20.03 4.38
C VAL A 155 -11.14 -20.48 4.72
N PRO A 156 -10.88 -21.12 5.89
CA PRO A 156 -9.52 -21.52 6.27
C PRO A 156 -8.97 -22.63 5.36
N GLY A 157 -7.74 -22.47 4.88
CA GLY A 157 -6.96 -23.49 4.17
C GLY A 157 -7.32 -23.72 2.70
N ILE A 158 -8.59 -23.53 2.30
CA ILE A 158 -9.04 -23.79 0.93
C ILE A 158 -8.44 -22.81 -0.09
N PRO A 159 -8.51 -21.47 0.11
CA PRO A 159 -7.89 -20.54 -0.83
C PRO A 159 -6.38 -20.73 -0.96
N GLU A 160 -5.68 -20.96 0.15
CA GLU A 160 -4.24 -21.21 0.12
C GLU A 160 -3.90 -22.48 -0.65
N TRP A 161 -4.67 -23.54 -0.46
CA TRP A 161 -4.47 -24.79 -1.19
C TRP A 161 -4.71 -24.61 -2.68
N LEU A 162 -5.82 -23.99 -3.07
CA LEU A 162 -6.16 -23.74 -4.48
C LEU A 162 -5.11 -22.88 -5.19
N ILE A 163 -4.66 -21.79 -4.53
CA ILE A 163 -3.66 -20.90 -5.10
C ILE A 163 -2.32 -21.63 -5.25
N ARG A 164 -1.91 -22.42 -4.26
CA ARG A 164 -0.64 -23.19 -4.34
C ARG A 164 -0.63 -24.21 -5.47
N GLN A 165 -1.75 -24.89 -5.73
CA GLN A 165 -1.85 -25.84 -6.84
C GLN A 165 -1.69 -25.16 -8.21
N ASN A 166 -2.04 -23.89 -8.32
CA ASN A 166 -2.08 -23.13 -9.58
C ASN A 166 -1.38 -21.77 -9.43
N LEU A 167 -0.27 -21.71 -8.67
CA LEU A 167 0.36 -20.43 -8.31
C LEU A 167 0.81 -19.63 -9.53
N LYS A 168 1.35 -20.29 -10.54
CA LYS A 168 1.76 -19.63 -11.79
C LYS A 168 0.58 -18.95 -12.50
N ASP A 169 -0.54 -19.66 -12.62
CA ASP A 169 -1.75 -19.13 -13.26
C ASP A 169 -2.39 -18.04 -12.40
N PHE A 170 -2.36 -18.19 -11.07
CA PHE A 170 -2.80 -17.14 -10.15
C PHE A 170 -2.00 -15.85 -10.35
N VAL A 171 -0.68 -15.92 -10.34
CA VAL A 171 0.21 -14.75 -10.54
C VAL A 171 -0.02 -14.14 -11.92
N HIS A 172 -0.06 -14.97 -12.97
CA HIS A 172 -0.35 -14.50 -14.32
C HIS A 172 -1.69 -13.76 -14.40
N ASN A 173 -2.75 -14.35 -13.86
CA ASN A 173 -4.09 -13.77 -13.93
C ASN A 173 -4.20 -12.48 -13.11
N VAL A 174 -3.61 -12.44 -11.91
CA VAL A 174 -3.66 -11.28 -11.02
C VAL A 174 -2.89 -10.09 -11.60
N PHE A 175 -1.69 -10.30 -12.11
CA PHE A 175 -0.86 -9.20 -12.63
C PHE A 175 -1.09 -8.96 -14.12
N GLN A 176 -0.73 -9.89 -14.98
CA GLN A 176 -0.81 -9.71 -16.43
C GLN A 176 -2.25 -9.73 -16.96
N GLY A 177 -3.11 -10.59 -16.37
CA GLY A 177 -4.52 -10.72 -16.74
C GLY A 177 -5.31 -9.45 -16.43
N GLN A 178 -5.16 -8.89 -15.24
CA GLN A 178 -5.91 -7.73 -14.76
C GLN A 178 -5.29 -6.38 -15.12
N ALA A 179 -4.01 -6.33 -15.52
CA ALA A 179 -3.42 -5.06 -15.98
C ALA A 179 -4.12 -4.57 -17.25
N ILE A 180 -4.54 -3.32 -17.26
CA ILE A 180 -5.14 -2.63 -18.40
C ILE A 180 -4.05 -2.33 -19.44
N ARG A 181 -2.93 -1.78 -19.01
CA ARG A 181 -1.77 -1.54 -19.88
C ARG A 181 -0.99 -2.81 -20.06
N LYS A 182 -1.28 -3.51 -21.14
CA LYS A 182 -0.57 -4.75 -21.47
C LYS A 182 0.93 -4.46 -21.65
N GLY A 183 1.77 -5.29 -21.06
CA GLY A 183 3.22 -5.07 -20.98
C GLY A 183 3.69 -4.36 -19.70
N ALA A 184 2.79 -3.97 -18.79
CA ALA A 184 3.18 -3.47 -17.46
C ALA A 184 3.92 -4.53 -16.61
N PHE A 185 3.73 -5.79 -16.96
CA PHE A 185 4.40 -6.93 -16.33
C PHE A 185 4.96 -7.86 -17.39
N SER A 186 6.27 -8.05 -17.42
CA SER A 186 6.92 -9.06 -18.25
C SER A 186 6.74 -10.47 -17.65
N ALA A 187 7.07 -11.50 -18.41
CA ALA A 187 7.06 -12.88 -17.91
C ALA A 187 8.08 -13.09 -16.78
N GLU A 188 9.24 -12.46 -16.88
CA GLU A 188 10.30 -12.49 -15.88
C GLU A 188 9.84 -11.80 -14.58
N GLU A 189 9.18 -10.66 -14.67
CA GLU A 189 8.62 -9.98 -13.51
C GLU A 189 7.53 -10.81 -12.82
N ALA A 190 6.68 -11.50 -13.58
CA ALA A 190 5.69 -12.42 -13.01
C ALA A 190 6.37 -13.57 -12.23
N GLN A 191 7.49 -14.09 -12.73
CA GLN A 191 8.27 -15.11 -12.02
C GLN A 191 8.87 -14.58 -10.70
N ILE A 192 9.29 -13.31 -10.65
CA ILE A 192 9.78 -12.67 -9.43
C ILE A 192 8.66 -12.60 -8.37
N TYR A 193 7.44 -12.22 -8.74
CA TYR A 193 6.29 -12.24 -7.83
C TYR A 193 5.92 -13.65 -7.40
N GLN A 194 5.97 -14.62 -8.31
CA GLN A 194 5.73 -16.03 -8.00
C GLN A 194 6.72 -16.53 -6.94
N ALA A 195 8.01 -16.30 -7.16
CA ALA A 195 9.06 -16.73 -6.22
C ALA A 195 8.90 -16.10 -4.82
N ALA A 196 8.43 -14.86 -4.73
CA ALA A 196 8.15 -14.23 -3.44
C ALA A 196 6.96 -14.89 -2.72
N LEU A 197 5.90 -15.28 -3.46
CA LEU A 197 4.73 -15.96 -2.90
C LEU A 197 4.99 -17.42 -2.54
N GLU A 198 5.96 -18.08 -3.18
CA GLU A 198 6.38 -19.46 -2.88
C GLU A 198 7.11 -19.58 -1.55
N LYS A 199 7.65 -18.48 -1.02
CA LYS A 199 8.34 -18.51 0.27
C LYS A 199 7.44 -19.06 1.38
N PRO A 200 7.97 -19.91 2.28
CA PRO A 200 7.18 -20.52 3.35
C PRO A 200 6.41 -19.49 4.18
N GLY A 201 5.12 -19.70 4.38
CA GLY A 201 4.24 -18.86 5.21
C GLY A 201 3.68 -17.62 4.52
N VAL A 202 4.25 -17.12 3.41
CA VAL A 202 3.84 -15.86 2.76
C VAL A 202 2.38 -15.89 2.36
N LEU A 203 1.92 -16.88 1.64
CA LEU A 203 0.53 -16.93 1.16
C LEU A 203 -0.47 -16.94 2.31
N ASN A 204 -0.20 -17.72 3.37
CA ASN A 204 -1.05 -17.78 4.55
C ASN A 204 -1.11 -16.42 5.26
N ALA A 205 0.05 -15.79 5.45
CA ALA A 205 0.17 -14.47 6.07
C ALA A 205 -0.59 -13.42 5.25
N ALA A 206 -0.39 -13.39 3.94
CA ALA A 206 -1.04 -12.45 3.03
C ALA A 206 -2.58 -12.57 3.05
N ILE A 207 -3.12 -13.80 3.09
CA ILE A 207 -4.56 -14.05 3.20
C ILE A 207 -5.10 -13.65 4.58
N ASN A 208 -4.29 -13.75 5.65
CA ASN A 208 -4.72 -13.34 6.99
C ASN A 208 -5.05 -11.85 7.11
N TYR A 209 -4.49 -10.96 6.25
CA TYR A 209 -4.93 -9.56 6.17
C TYR A 209 -6.44 -9.46 5.91
N TYR A 210 -6.95 -10.23 4.95
CA TYR A 210 -8.37 -10.26 4.61
C TYR A 210 -9.24 -10.88 5.71
N ARG A 211 -8.74 -11.91 6.41
CA ARG A 211 -9.45 -12.53 7.53
C ARG A 211 -9.64 -11.56 8.69
N GLN A 212 -8.67 -10.69 8.93
CA GLN A 212 -8.79 -9.68 9.98
C GLN A 212 -9.85 -8.60 9.70
N MET A 213 -10.27 -8.40 8.44
CA MET A 213 -11.37 -7.46 8.13
C MET A 213 -12.70 -7.88 8.77
N PHE A 214 -12.95 -9.18 8.88
CA PHE A 214 -14.21 -9.73 9.38
C PHE A 214 -14.11 -10.27 10.81
N HIS A 215 -13.05 -9.90 11.53
CA HIS A 215 -12.95 -10.30 12.95
C HIS A 215 -14.11 -9.67 13.75
N PRO A 216 -14.86 -10.46 14.60
CA PRO A 216 -16.07 -9.99 15.29
C PRO A 216 -15.90 -8.67 16.05
N GLN A 217 -14.78 -8.47 16.75
CA GLN A 217 -14.51 -7.23 17.47
C GLN A 217 -14.43 -5.99 16.57
N ARG A 218 -14.03 -6.17 15.31
CA ARG A 218 -13.94 -5.08 14.32
C ARG A 218 -15.28 -4.81 13.67
N MET A 219 -16.05 -5.86 13.39
CA MET A 219 -17.42 -5.72 12.91
C MET A 219 -18.27 -4.90 13.89
N TRP A 220 -18.05 -5.06 15.21
CA TRP A 220 -18.68 -4.25 16.24
C TRP A 220 -18.28 -2.77 16.16
N ASN A 221 -17.05 -2.47 15.76
CA ASN A 221 -16.53 -1.11 15.67
C ASN A 221 -16.89 -0.39 14.35
N LEU A 222 -17.50 -1.06 13.38
CA LEU A 222 -17.93 -0.43 12.11
C LEU A 222 -18.95 0.71 12.29
N GLY A 223 -19.66 0.75 13.42
CA GLY A 223 -20.57 1.83 13.81
C GLY A 223 -19.92 3.03 14.49
N GLN A 224 -18.64 2.99 14.79
CA GLN A 224 -17.94 4.09 15.44
C GLN A 224 -17.65 5.23 14.45
N LYS A 225 -17.53 6.45 14.99
CA LYS A 225 -17.18 7.64 14.21
C LYS A 225 -15.75 7.49 13.70
N TRP A 226 -15.58 7.54 12.39
CA TRP A 226 -14.27 7.53 11.76
C TRP A 226 -13.52 8.83 12.05
N GLU A 227 -12.24 8.73 12.36
CA GLU A 227 -11.39 9.89 12.55
C GLU A 227 -11.09 10.56 11.20
N MET A 228 -11.12 11.89 11.19
CA MET A 228 -10.79 12.67 10.00
C MET A 228 -9.28 12.61 9.76
N VAL A 229 -8.89 12.60 8.49
CA VAL A 229 -7.47 12.66 8.10
C VAL A 229 -7.03 14.12 8.07
N ASN A 230 -6.14 14.49 8.98
CA ASN A 230 -5.57 15.85 9.06
C ASN A 230 -4.11 15.88 8.61
N VAL A 231 -3.84 15.28 7.45
CA VAL A 231 -2.52 15.24 6.81
C VAL A 231 -2.69 15.60 5.34
N PRO A 232 -1.83 16.46 4.74
CA PRO A 232 -1.90 16.74 3.31
C PRO A 232 -1.90 15.44 2.51
N THR A 233 -2.92 15.24 1.67
CA THR A 233 -3.20 13.96 1.04
C THR A 233 -3.32 14.06 -0.47
N LEU A 234 -2.62 13.16 -1.18
CA LEU A 234 -2.77 12.90 -2.61
C LEU A 234 -3.39 11.52 -2.80
N VAL A 235 -4.43 11.42 -3.61
CA VAL A 235 -4.98 10.13 -4.07
C VAL A 235 -4.78 10.03 -5.58
N LEU A 236 -4.13 8.96 -6.02
CA LEU A 236 -4.02 8.56 -7.42
C LEU A 236 -4.85 7.30 -7.63
N TRP A 237 -5.67 7.28 -8.67
CA TRP A 237 -6.57 6.17 -8.90
C TRP A 237 -6.65 5.80 -10.38
N GLY A 238 -6.36 4.55 -10.71
CA GLY A 238 -6.59 4.00 -12.05
C GLY A 238 -8.09 3.79 -12.27
N GLU A 239 -8.65 4.42 -13.31
CA GLU A 239 -10.10 4.46 -13.53
C GLU A 239 -10.70 3.08 -13.82
N GLU A 240 -9.89 2.18 -14.40
CA GLU A 240 -10.32 0.85 -14.84
C GLU A 240 -9.88 -0.26 -13.86
N ASP A 241 -9.77 0.06 -12.57
CA ASP A 241 -9.45 -0.91 -11.54
C ASP A 241 -10.49 -2.04 -11.51
N ALA A 242 -10.04 -3.28 -11.70
CA ALA A 242 -10.90 -4.45 -11.74
C ALA A 242 -11.43 -4.87 -10.36
N PHE A 243 -10.72 -4.50 -9.28
CA PHE A 243 -11.03 -4.90 -7.90
C PHE A 243 -11.78 -3.81 -7.13
N LEU A 244 -11.46 -2.55 -7.40
CA LEU A 244 -11.90 -1.39 -6.63
C LEU A 244 -12.53 -0.35 -7.56
N SER A 245 -13.83 -0.17 -7.44
CA SER A 245 -14.56 0.83 -8.22
C SER A 245 -14.08 2.25 -7.92
N HIS A 246 -13.98 3.10 -8.93
CA HIS A 246 -13.66 4.53 -8.76
C HIS A 246 -14.70 5.28 -7.89
N LYS A 247 -15.91 4.73 -7.69
CA LYS A 247 -16.89 5.29 -6.74
C LYS A 247 -16.37 5.32 -5.29
N LEU A 248 -15.38 4.51 -4.97
CA LEU A 248 -14.73 4.51 -3.65
C LEU A 248 -13.99 5.82 -3.33
N VAL A 249 -13.66 6.64 -4.34
CA VAL A 249 -13.03 7.94 -4.12
C VAL A 249 -14.02 9.11 -4.05
N GLU A 250 -15.30 8.88 -4.30
CA GLU A 250 -16.34 9.89 -4.18
C GLU A 250 -16.53 10.30 -2.70
N GLY A 251 -16.55 11.60 -2.42
CA GLY A 251 -16.76 12.16 -1.08
C GLY A 251 -15.56 12.02 -0.13
N LEU A 252 -14.36 11.69 -0.63
CA LEU A 252 -13.13 11.68 0.17
C LEU A 252 -12.77 13.06 0.72
N ASP A 253 -13.12 14.13 0.01
CA ASP A 253 -12.97 15.52 0.44
C ASP A 253 -13.65 15.81 1.78
N ARG A 254 -14.70 15.07 2.12
CA ARG A 254 -15.41 15.19 3.40
C ARG A 254 -14.74 14.48 4.57
N LEU A 255 -13.76 13.62 4.27
CA LEU A 255 -13.03 12.82 5.27
C LEU A 255 -11.61 13.36 5.53
N ILE A 256 -11.19 14.37 4.78
CA ILE A 256 -9.85 14.96 4.85
C ILE A 256 -9.97 16.44 5.16
N THR A 257 -9.39 16.88 6.28
CA THR A 257 -9.43 18.28 6.73
C THR A 257 -8.19 19.10 6.30
N ALA A 258 -7.15 18.43 5.84
CA ALA A 258 -5.94 19.03 5.30
C ALA A 258 -6.03 19.20 3.77
N PRO A 259 -5.07 19.88 3.12
CA PRO A 259 -5.02 19.97 1.66
C PRO A 259 -5.14 18.62 0.98
N PHE A 260 -6.07 18.50 0.04
CA PHE A 260 -6.42 17.26 -0.63
C PHE A 260 -6.36 17.41 -2.16
N LYS A 261 -5.78 16.41 -2.83
CA LYS A 261 -5.77 16.30 -4.28
C LYS A 261 -6.14 14.88 -4.69
N LEU A 262 -7.14 14.75 -5.54
CA LEU A 262 -7.48 13.49 -6.23
C LEU A 262 -7.11 13.61 -7.70
N LYS A 263 -6.48 12.57 -8.25
CA LYS A 263 -6.22 12.42 -9.67
C LYS A 263 -6.60 11.05 -10.15
N LEU A 264 -7.54 11.00 -11.08
CA LEU A 264 -7.88 9.80 -11.84
C LEU A 264 -6.89 9.65 -13.01
N VAL A 265 -6.49 8.40 -13.27
CA VAL A 265 -5.56 8.06 -14.35
C VAL A 265 -6.29 7.16 -15.36
N PRO A 266 -6.60 7.68 -16.55
CA PRO A 266 -7.32 6.92 -17.57
C PRO A 266 -6.46 5.82 -18.18
N ASN A 267 -7.12 4.80 -18.71
CA ASN A 267 -6.47 3.62 -19.30
C ASN A 267 -5.46 2.98 -18.33
N CYS A 268 -5.84 2.84 -17.07
CA CYS A 268 -5.00 2.34 -16.01
C CYS A 268 -5.84 1.57 -14.99
N GLY A 269 -5.36 0.40 -14.62
CA GLY A 269 -6.03 -0.48 -13.67
C GLY A 269 -5.52 -0.33 -12.24
N HIS A 270 -5.59 -1.43 -11.52
CA HIS A 270 -5.22 -1.51 -10.10
C HIS A 270 -3.73 -1.25 -9.84
N TRP A 271 -2.85 -1.73 -10.70
CA TRP A 271 -1.40 -1.68 -10.55
C TRP A 271 -0.79 -0.36 -11.02
N ILE A 272 -1.39 0.76 -10.62
CA ILE A 272 -1.12 2.09 -11.16
C ILE A 272 0.37 2.46 -11.12
N GLN A 273 1.12 2.07 -10.08
CA GLN A 273 2.55 2.34 -9.94
C GLN A 273 3.39 1.60 -10.99
N GLN A 274 2.85 0.54 -11.58
CA GLN A 274 3.49 -0.28 -12.58
C GLN A 274 2.92 -0.05 -13.98
N GLU A 275 1.62 0.23 -14.09
CA GLU A 275 0.97 0.54 -15.36
C GLU A 275 1.26 1.96 -15.84
N ALA A 276 1.41 2.92 -14.92
CA ALA A 276 1.63 4.33 -15.24
C ALA A 276 2.81 4.96 -14.46
N PRO A 277 4.02 4.32 -14.44
CA PRO A 277 5.11 4.71 -13.55
C PRO A 277 5.55 6.16 -13.73
N GLN A 278 5.60 6.68 -14.98
CA GLN A 278 5.99 8.07 -15.23
C GLN A 278 4.98 9.06 -14.66
N THR A 279 3.68 8.76 -14.75
CA THR A 279 2.62 9.58 -14.17
C THR A 279 2.70 9.57 -12.66
N VAL A 280 2.81 8.38 -12.05
CA VAL A 280 2.94 8.22 -10.59
C VAL A 280 4.17 8.95 -10.08
N ASN A 281 5.34 8.76 -10.70
CA ASN A 281 6.57 9.43 -10.30
C ASN A 281 6.45 10.95 -10.33
N ARG A 282 5.87 11.51 -11.41
CA ARG A 282 5.68 12.95 -11.56
C ARG A 282 4.75 13.52 -10.47
N GLU A 283 3.61 12.87 -10.23
CA GLU A 283 2.65 13.32 -9.23
C GLU A 283 3.21 13.20 -7.80
N LEU A 284 3.88 12.09 -7.48
CA LEU A 284 4.54 11.91 -6.19
C LEU A 284 5.63 12.95 -5.97
N LEU A 285 6.54 13.15 -6.92
CA LEU A 285 7.61 14.15 -6.80
C LEU A 285 7.04 15.56 -6.64
N SER A 286 6.04 15.94 -7.44
CA SER A 286 5.38 17.22 -7.32
C SER A 286 4.73 17.41 -5.95
N PHE A 287 4.05 16.39 -5.45
CA PHE A 287 3.34 16.46 -4.18
C PHE A 287 4.30 16.43 -2.98
N LEU A 288 5.29 15.55 -2.96
CA LEU A 288 6.18 15.36 -1.81
C LEU A 288 7.20 16.49 -1.64
N ARG A 289 7.65 17.13 -2.75
CA ARG A 289 8.62 18.25 -2.72
C ARG A 289 8.02 19.61 -2.38
N ASN A 290 6.71 19.80 -2.52
CA ASN A 290 6.09 21.08 -2.20
C ASN A 290 6.22 21.33 -0.71
N SER A 291 7.17 22.17 -0.31
CA SER A 291 7.19 22.73 1.03
C SER A 291 5.81 23.32 1.31
N SER A 292 5.21 23.01 2.47
CA SER A 292 4.03 23.76 2.92
C SER A 292 4.36 25.24 2.80
N PRO A 293 3.49 26.10 2.24
CA PRO A 293 3.73 27.51 2.32
C PRO A 293 3.97 27.81 3.80
N SER A 294 5.17 28.30 4.13
CA SER A 294 5.42 28.91 5.44
C SER A 294 4.27 29.90 5.62
N LEU A 295 3.49 29.76 6.70
CA LEU A 295 2.66 30.84 7.19
C LEU A 295 3.61 32.03 7.39
N ALA A 296 3.67 32.91 6.39
CA ALA A 296 4.22 34.22 6.57
C ALA A 296 3.31 34.89 7.62
N LEU A 297 3.80 34.92 8.85
CA LEU A 297 3.26 35.77 9.89
C LEU A 297 3.49 37.20 9.38
N GLY A 298 2.44 37.82 8.83
CA GLY A 298 2.31 39.24 8.61
C GLY A 298 1.61 39.86 9.81
#